data_dca6d01cfb2b8589ae00789443ee3ed9
#
_entry.id   dca6d01cfb2b8589ae00789443ee3ed9
#
_cell.length_a   1.000
_cell.length_b   1.000
_cell.length_c   1.000
_cell.angle_alpha   90.00
_cell.angle_beta   90.00
_cell.angle_gamma   90.00
#
_symmetry.space_group_name_H-M   'P 1'
#
loop_
_entity.id
_entity.type
_entity.pdbx_description
1 polymer ?
#
loop_
_entity_poly.entity_id
_entity_poly.type
_entity_poly.pdbx_seq_one_letter_code
_entity_poly.pdbx_strand_id
1 'polypeptide(L)'
;MDLSRISLIIYDLDGTLYEDTHHFDYYANELKKRLPQDVQDRFQADYEAGVRDEHPMRIGRTYDAVRDLILVQIKGQVQEAYTYDGEQLPAEKVSELYPNGVTVNLEDMFSVGDLWWVPGCIARHYGLTDAQTSEAFLATREFMMGPDFHMNNIPNLLETIAASRANGVKQVLVTNSPQPDSEKILDKIGLLNSFDEKVFTARKPSGTKAVFERLSEQFNVPYERILSVGDNWVNEILPALELGCQTVYIDPHNIGETLESTARVKSMQGALDFIKGAGQQ
;
A
#
# COMPACT_ATOMS: atom_id res chain seq x y z
N MET A 1 -12.39 -1.34 -19.50
CA MET A 1 -12.37 -2.50 -18.56
C MET A 1 -13.61 -3.33 -18.78
N ASP A 2 -13.46 -4.64 -19.05
CA ASP A 2 -14.60 -5.59 -19.21
C ASP A 2 -14.76 -6.40 -17.93
N LEU A 3 -15.59 -5.92 -17.01
CA LEU A 3 -15.79 -6.52 -15.69
C LEU A 3 -16.56 -7.84 -15.74
N SER A 4 -17.39 -8.07 -16.78
CA SER A 4 -18.18 -9.30 -16.89
C SER A 4 -17.31 -10.57 -16.99
N ARG A 5 -16.07 -10.43 -17.45
CA ARG A 5 -15.12 -11.53 -17.62
C ARG A 5 -14.29 -11.83 -16.37
N ILE A 6 -14.30 -10.95 -15.36
CA ILE A 6 -13.52 -11.13 -14.13
C ILE A 6 -13.99 -12.39 -13.40
N SER A 7 -13.04 -13.21 -12.97
CA SER A 7 -13.29 -14.48 -12.28
C SER A 7 -12.51 -14.62 -10.98
N LEU A 8 -11.55 -13.71 -10.74
CA LEU A 8 -10.76 -13.63 -9.52
C LEU A 8 -10.58 -12.17 -9.16
N ILE A 9 -10.86 -11.80 -7.91
CA ILE A 9 -10.51 -10.48 -7.35
C ILE A 9 -9.49 -10.69 -6.25
N ILE A 10 -8.42 -9.91 -6.31
CA ILE A 10 -7.35 -9.88 -5.32
C ILE A 10 -7.40 -8.52 -4.63
N TYR A 11 -7.53 -8.53 -3.30
CA TYR A 11 -7.62 -7.33 -2.45
C TYR A 11 -6.37 -7.18 -1.61
N ASP A 12 -5.92 -5.95 -1.42
CA ASP A 12 -5.10 -5.59 -0.28
C ASP A 12 -5.98 -5.42 0.99
N LEU A 13 -5.35 -5.26 2.15
CA LEU A 13 -6.03 -5.09 3.44
C LEU A 13 -6.03 -3.63 3.90
N ASP A 14 -4.83 -3.12 4.21
CA ASP A 14 -4.62 -1.85 4.88
C ASP A 14 -4.82 -0.68 3.89
N GLY A 15 -5.73 0.26 4.18
CA GLY A 15 -6.10 1.33 3.24
C GLY A 15 -7.06 0.90 2.13
N THR A 16 -7.40 -0.39 2.06
CA THR A 16 -8.27 -0.98 1.04
C THR A 16 -9.58 -1.49 1.65
N LEU A 17 -9.53 -2.53 2.49
CA LEU A 17 -10.74 -3.11 3.11
C LEU A 17 -11.20 -2.35 4.35
N TYR A 18 -10.40 -1.45 4.84
CA TYR A 18 -10.72 -0.42 5.81
C TYR A 18 -9.90 0.85 5.53
N GLU A 19 -10.45 2.01 5.87
CA GLU A 19 -9.88 3.32 5.51
C GLU A 19 -9.63 4.19 6.76
N ASP A 20 -9.64 3.58 7.95
CA ASP A 20 -9.33 4.27 9.21
C ASP A 20 -7.86 4.68 9.26
N THR A 21 -7.56 5.89 9.72
CA THR A 21 -6.21 6.47 9.69
C THR A 21 -5.60 6.75 11.06
N HIS A 22 -6.38 6.68 12.14
CA HIS A 22 -5.90 7.05 13.50
C HIS A 22 -4.79 6.15 14.06
N HIS A 23 -4.61 4.94 13.51
CA HIS A 23 -3.47 4.08 13.85
C HIS A 23 -2.13 4.61 13.30
N PHE A 24 -2.14 5.46 12.28
CA PHE A 24 -0.92 6.09 11.77
C PHE A 24 -0.33 7.10 12.76
N ASP A 25 -1.18 7.85 13.46
CA ASP A 25 -0.74 8.72 14.55
C ASP A 25 -0.17 7.92 15.72
N TYR A 26 -0.78 6.77 16.03
CA TYR A 26 -0.24 5.85 17.03
C TYR A 26 1.13 5.33 16.60
N TYR A 27 1.29 4.91 15.35
CA TYR A 27 2.55 4.44 14.79
C TYR A 27 3.63 5.53 14.83
N ALA A 28 3.30 6.74 14.39
CA ALA A 28 4.22 7.89 14.47
C ALA A 28 4.66 8.16 15.92
N ASN A 29 3.74 8.06 16.90
CA ASN A 29 4.08 8.18 18.32
C ASN A 29 5.00 7.05 18.80
N GLU A 30 4.80 5.81 18.36
CA GLU A 30 5.68 4.69 18.71
C GLU A 30 7.08 4.84 18.12
N LEU A 31 7.20 5.36 16.89
CA LEU A 31 8.48 5.72 16.28
C LEU A 31 9.15 6.85 17.07
N LYS A 32 8.40 7.93 17.36
CA LYS A 32 8.88 9.10 18.12
C LYS A 32 9.49 8.72 19.47
N LYS A 33 8.85 7.84 20.22
CA LYS A 33 9.33 7.35 21.53
C LYS A 33 10.69 6.67 21.46
N ARG A 34 11.06 6.11 20.31
CA ARG A 34 12.31 5.38 20.08
C ARG A 34 13.43 6.27 19.57
N LEU A 35 13.11 7.51 19.16
CA LEU A 35 14.08 8.51 18.72
C LEU A 35 14.74 9.21 19.92
N PRO A 36 15.99 9.69 19.77
CA PRO A 36 16.62 10.62 20.72
C PRO A 36 15.72 11.84 20.99
N GLN A 37 15.68 12.29 22.25
CA GLN A 37 14.73 13.33 22.69
C GLN A 37 14.92 14.67 21.94
N ASP A 38 16.14 14.99 21.55
CA ASP A 38 16.51 16.24 20.87
C ASP A 38 15.99 16.32 19.42
N VAL A 39 15.58 15.20 18.81
CA VAL A 39 15.02 15.16 17.45
C VAL A 39 13.50 14.89 17.42
N GLN A 40 12.88 14.54 18.55
CA GLN A 40 11.47 14.14 18.59
C GLN A 40 10.49 15.22 18.10
N ASP A 41 10.76 16.48 18.43
CA ASP A 41 9.90 17.60 18.02
C ASP A 41 10.03 17.90 16.52
N ARG A 42 11.22 17.74 15.96
CA ARG A 42 11.44 17.85 14.49
C ARG A 42 10.77 16.70 13.75
N PHE A 43 10.96 15.49 14.22
CA PHE A 43 10.24 14.33 13.66
C PHE A 43 8.73 14.55 13.61
N GLN A 44 8.13 15.07 14.69
CA GLN A 44 6.70 15.33 14.75
C GLN A 44 6.27 16.38 13.71
N ALA A 45 7.02 17.47 13.61
CA ALA A 45 6.73 18.55 12.66
C ALA A 45 6.83 18.04 11.20
N ASP A 46 7.87 17.26 10.89
CA ASP A 46 8.08 16.69 9.55
C ASP A 46 7.03 15.65 9.19
N TYR A 47 6.62 14.80 10.15
CA TYR A 47 5.52 13.86 9.97
C TYR A 47 4.22 14.57 9.63
N GLU A 48 3.84 15.58 10.41
CA GLU A 48 2.64 16.37 10.17
C GLU A 48 2.69 17.10 8.82
N ALA A 49 3.84 17.65 8.44
CA ALA A 49 4.05 18.27 7.13
C ALA A 49 3.99 17.24 5.99
N GLY A 50 4.55 16.05 6.17
CA GLY A 50 4.51 14.96 5.21
C GLY A 50 3.09 14.45 4.93
N VAL A 51 2.27 14.34 5.97
CA VAL A 51 0.84 13.97 5.85
C VAL A 51 0.03 15.05 5.12
N ARG A 52 0.41 16.33 5.25
CA ARG A 52 -0.23 17.46 4.54
C ARG A 52 0.36 17.75 3.16
N ASP A 53 1.25 16.89 2.63
CA ASP A 53 1.98 17.11 1.37
C ASP A 53 2.89 18.36 1.33
N GLU A 54 3.25 18.88 2.50
CA GLU A 54 4.10 20.09 2.69
C GLU A 54 5.59 19.75 2.87
N HIS A 55 5.94 18.45 3.01
CA HIS A 55 7.31 17.96 3.15
C HIS A 55 7.74 17.18 1.88
N PRO A 56 9.03 17.18 1.49
CA PRO A 56 9.52 16.33 0.41
C PRO A 56 9.19 14.84 0.64
N MET A 57 9.33 14.37 1.90
CA MET A 57 8.93 13.02 2.32
C MET A 57 7.41 12.94 2.46
N ARG A 58 6.75 12.52 1.40
CA ARG A 58 5.29 12.40 1.31
C ARG A 58 4.89 11.24 0.42
N ILE A 59 3.61 10.92 0.38
CA ILE A 59 3.07 9.86 -0.48
C ILE A 59 3.39 10.16 -1.96
N GLY A 60 3.71 9.10 -2.72
CA GLY A 60 4.11 9.19 -4.12
C GLY A 60 5.61 9.39 -4.35
N ARG A 61 6.41 9.41 -3.29
CA ARG A 61 7.87 9.52 -3.37
C ARG A 61 8.55 8.16 -3.18
N THR A 62 9.83 8.10 -3.54
CA THR A 62 10.71 6.98 -3.17
C THR A 62 11.85 7.53 -2.31
N TYR A 63 12.17 6.85 -1.23
CA TYR A 63 13.23 7.24 -0.32
C TYR A 63 14.45 6.31 -0.44
N ASP A 64 15.59 6.87 -0.83
CA ASP A 64 16.89 6.23 -0.79
C ASP A 64 17.50 6.44 0.60
N ALA A 65 17.38 5.45 1.46
CA ALA A 65 17.86 5.54 2.84
C ALA A 65 19.38 5.46 2.97
N VAL A 66 20.10 5.01 1.92
CA VAL A 66 21.57 4.98 1.89
C VAL A 66 22.14 6.37 1.62
N ARG A 67 21.50 7.12 0.72
CA ARG A 67 21.95 8.46 0.32
C ARG A 67 21.20 9.59 1.03
N ASP A 68 20.16 9.24 1.78
CA ASP A 68 19.23 10.18 2.41
C ASP A 68 18.62 11.15 1.38
N LEU A 69 18.15 10.60 0.25
CA LEU A 69 17.55 11.36 -0.85
C LEU A 69 16.10 10.93 -1.09
N ILE A 70 15.28 11.91 -1.42
CA ILE A 70 13.88 11.72 -1.76
C ILE A 70 13.73 11.84 -3.28
N LEU A 71 13.21 10.80 -3.91
CA LEU A 71 13.19 10.64 -5.36
C LEU A 71 11.78 10.76 -5.93
N VAL A 72 11.68 11.40 -7.10
CA VAL A 72 10.55 11.28 -8.02
C VAL A 72 10.97 10.30 -9.10
N GLN A 73 10.26 9.20 -9.24
CA GLN A 73 10.58 8.19 -10.25
C GLN A 73 9.34 7.73 -11.00
N ILE A 74 9.52 7.31 -12.25
CA ILE A 74 8.50 6.69 -13.09
C ILE A 74 9.06 5.36 -13.57
N LYS A 75 8.40 4.25 -13.23
CA LYS A 75 8.80 2.88 -13.60
C LYS A 75 10.29 2.60 -13.31
N GLY A 76 10.75 3.04 -12.15
CA GLY A 76 12.13 2.89 -11.72
C GLY A 76 13.12 3.92 -12.27
N GLN A 77 12.73 4.74 -13.24
CA GLN A 77 13.59 5.80 -13.77
C GLN A 77 13.46 7.06 -12.92
N VAL A 78 14.56 7.50 -12.29
CA VAL A 78 14.56 8.69 -11.43
C VAL A 78 14.51 9.94 -12.31
N GLN A 79 13.49 10.78 -12.09
CA GLN A 79 13.29 12.03 -12.80
C GLN A 79 13.90 13.21 -12.03
N GLU A 80 13.70 13.21 -10.72
CA GLU A 80 14.16 14.25 -9.80
C GLU A 80 14.64 13.61 -8.50
N ALA A 81 15.56 14.28 -7.81
CA ALA A 81 15.98 13.92 -6.47
C ALA A 81 16.06 15.18 -5.60
N TYR A 82 15.73 15.05 -4.34
CA TYR A 82 15.72 16.10 -3.35
C TYR A 82 16.52 15.68 -2.11
N THR A 83 17.20 16.60 -1.47
CA THR A 83 17.66 16.39 -0.11
C THR A 83 16.46 16.28 0.84
N TYR A 84 16.70 15.83 2.05
CA TYR A 84 15.64 15.77 3.06
C TYR A 84 15.01 17.13 3.34
N ASP A 85 15.82 18.21 3.33
CA ASP A 85 15.37 19.59 3.53
C ASP A 85 14.67 20.21 2.29
N GLY A 86 14.53 19.46 1.19
CA GLY A 86 13.79 19.87 0.00
C GLY A 86 14.61 20.59 -1.07
N GLU A 87 15.95 20.64 -0.96
CA GLU A 87 16.80 21.16 -2.03
C GLU A 87 16.84 20.17 -3.20
N GLN A 88 16.48 20.63 -4.39
CA GLN A 88 16.50 19.80 -5.60
C GLN A 88 17.93 19.64 -6.13
N LEU A 89 18.33 18.39 -6.41
CA LEU A 89 19.61 18.10 -7.03
C LEU A 89 19.61 18.48 -8.52
N PRO A 90 20.77 18.96 -9.06
CA PRO A 90 20.92 19.16 -10.50
C PRO A 90 20.68 17.86 -11.29
N ALA A 91 20.06 17.95 -12.46
CA ALA A 91 19.72 16.79 -13.30
C ALA A 91 20.95 15.93 -13.67
N GLU A 92 22.10 16.56 -13.88
CA GLU A 92 23.38 15.88 -14.13
C GLU A 92 23.76 14.99 -12.94
N LYS A 93 23.58 15.50 -11.71
CA LYS A 93 23.87 14.73 -10.48
C LYS A 93 22.90 13.59 -10.28
N VAL A 94 21.64 13.77 -10.60
CA VAL A 94 20.63 12.69 -10.60
C VAL A 94 21.03 11.58 -11.55
N SER A 95 21.41 11.92 -12.78
CA SER A 95 21.86 10.95 -13.80
C SER A 95 23.13 10.20 -13.40
N GLU A 96 24.06 10.88 -12.71
CA GLU A 96 25.29 10.27 -12.16
C GLU A 96 24.99 9.27 -11.05
N LEU A 97 24.06 9.61 -10.13
CA LEU A 97 23.72 8.78 -8.97
C LEU A 97 22.85 7.59 -9.33
N TYR A 98 21.98 7.74 -10.33
CA TYR A 98 20.98 6.72 -10.72
C TYR A 98 21.00 6.40 -12.22
N PRO A 99 22.16 6.02 -12.80
CA PRO A 99 22.31 5.81 -14.26
C PRO A 99 21.46 4.65 -14.79
N ASN A 100 21.10 3.70 -13.93
CA ASN A 100 20.29 2.52 -14.27
C ASN A 100 18.89 2.57 -13.64
N GLY A 101 18.50 3.73 -13.08
CA GLY A 101 17.28 3.84 -12.31
C GLY A 101 17.39 3.20 -10.92
N VAL A 102 16.24 2.91 -10.32
CA VAL A 102 16.12 2.31 -8.98
C VAL A 102 15.13 1.15 -8.99
N THR A 103 15.35 0.19 -8.10
CA THR A 103 14.40 -0.88 -7.79
C THR A 103 13.95 -0.72 -6.35
N VAL A 104 12.66 -0.50 -6.15
CA VAL A 104 12.08 -0.41 -4.80
C VAL A 104 12.21 -1.75 -4.08
N ASN A 105 12.61 -1.68 -2.81
CA ASN A 105 12.74 -2.84 -1.93
C ASN A 105 12.32 -2.46 -0.48
N LEU A 106 12.43 -3.40 0.45
CA LEU A 106 12.08 -3.20 1.87
C LEU A 106 13.31 -3.01 2.78
N GLU A 107 14.49 -2.73 2.19
CA GLU A 107 15.76 -2.65 2.91
C GLU A 107 16.30 -1.21 2.93
N ASP A 108 16.39 -0.58 1.78
CA ASP A 108 17.04 0.73 1.61
C ASP A 108 16.44 1.65 0.54
N MET A 109 15.53 1.14 -0.30
CA MET A 109 14.87 1.91 -1.37
C MET A 109 13.35 1.82 -1.22
N PHE A 110 12.81 2.66 -0.36
CA PHE A 110 11.42 2.57 0.07
C PHE A 110 10.46 3.34 -0.85
N SER A 111 9.38 2.68 -1.29
CA SER A 111 8.25 3.39 -1.87
C SER A 111 7.38 4.00 -0.76
N VAL A 112 7.23 5.31 -0.74
CA VAL A 112 6.29 5.99 0.15
C VAL A 112 4.91 5.96 -0.50
N GLY A 113 4.29 4.77 -0.52
CA GLY A 113 3.05 4.50 -1.24
C GLY A 113 1.78 4.73 -0.43
N ASP A 114 1.90 4.77 0.89
CA ASP A 114 0.80 4.93 1.83
C ASP A 114 1.28 5.60 3.13
N LEU A 115 0.36 5.82 4.08
CA LEU A 115 0.65 6.50 5.35
C LEU A 115 1.51 5.69 6.34
N TRP A 116 1.72 4.39 6.14
CA TRP A 116 2.69 3.64 6.94
C TRP A 116 4.12 4.08 6.65
N TRP A 117 4.41 4.40 5.38
CA TRP A 117 5.77 4.72 4.95
C TRP A 117 6.19 6.14 5.28
N VAL A 118 5.28 7.11 5.37
CA VAL A 118 5.64 8.52 5.68
C VAL A 118 6.39 8.61 7.02
N PRO A 119 5.83 8.22 8.18
CA PRO A 119 6.54 8.33 9.45
C PRO A 119 7.71 7.34 9.54
N GLY A 120 7.62 6.17 8.91
CA GLY A 120 8.71 5.19 8.89
C GLY A 120 9.97 5.71 8.20
N CYS A 121 9.83 6.32 7.02
CA CYS A 121 10.94 6.92 6.27
C CYS A 121 11.52 8.15 7.00
N ILE A 122 10.68 9.00 7.59
CA ILE A 122 11.12 10.13 8.41
C ILE A 122 11.91 9.63 9.63
N ALA A 123 11.45 8.58 10.31
CA ALA A 123 12.15 7.99 11.44
C ALA A 123 13.52 7.40 11.03
N ARG A 124 13.61 6.84 9.81
CA ARG A 124 14.87 6.36 9.22
C ARG A 124 15.87 7.50 9.02
N HIS A 125 15.42 8.63 8.47
CA HIS A 125 16.25 9.85 8.36
C HIS A 125 16.83 10.25 9.72
N TYR A 126 16.02 10.21 10.79
CA TYR A 126 16.44 10.52 12.15
C TYR A 126 17.21 9.38 12.84
N GLY A 127 17.58 8.32 12.12
CA GLY A 127 18.51 7.30 12.56
C GLY A 127 17.89 6.07 13.23
N LEU A 128 16.56 5.85 13.16
CA LEU A 128 16.00 4.59 13.62
C LEU A 128 16.44 3.44 12.71
N THR A 129 16.73 2.32 13.32
CA THR A 129 17.06 1.06 12.64
C THR A 129 15.80 0.33 12.20
N ASP A 130 15.96 -0.64 11.28
CA ASP A 130 14.85 -1.51 10.84
C ASP A 130 14.22 -2.29 12.01
N ALA A 131 15.05 -2.72 12.98
CA ALA A 131 14.54 -3.39 14.16
C ALA A 131 13.62 -2.49 14.99
N GLN A 132 14.00 -1.22 15.20
CA GLN A 132 13.21 -0.26 15.96
C GLN A 132 11.92 0.16 15.23
N THR A 133 11.97 0.34 13.91
CA THR A 133 10.77 0.60 13.10
C THR A 133 9.82 -0.60 13.09
N SER A 134 10.36 -1.82 13.01
CA SER A 134 9.57 -3.05 13.10
C SER A 134 8.89 -3.22 14.47
N GLU A 135 9.59 -2.90 15.57
CA GLU A 135 8.98 -2.91 16.91
C GLU A 135 7.84 -1.90 17.02
N ALA A 136 8.01 -0.69 16.49
CA ALA A 136 6.94 0.33 16.48
C ALA A 136 5.73 -0.13 15.64
N PHE A 137 5.97 -0.75 14.48
CA PHE A 137 4.94 -1.34 13.64
C PHE A 137 4.17 -2.43 14.40
N LEU A 138 4.87 -3.41 15.00
CA LEU A 138 4.23 -4.49 15.76
C LEU A 138 3.43 -3.98 16.95
N ALA A 139 3.94 -2.97 17.69
CA ALA A 139 3.21 -2.34 18.77
C ALA A 139 1.90 -1.66 18.27
N THR A 140 1.95 -1.08 17.08
CA THR A 140 0.76 -0.48 16.46
C THR A 140 -0.24 -1.57 16.04
N ARG A 141 0.23 -2.69 15.47
CA ARG A 141 -0.64 -3.82 15.12
C ARG A 141 -1.29 -4.43 16.37
N GLU A 142 -0.56 -4.52 17.49
CA GLU A 142 -1.11 -4.95 18.77
C GLU A 142 -2.21 -3.99 19.25
N PHE A 143 -1.97 -2.68 19.20
CA PHE A 143 -3.00 -1.67 19.48
C PHE A 143 -4.25 -1.84 18.61
N MET A 144 -4.08 -2.06 17.30
CA MET A 144 -5.18 -2.28 16.36
C MET A 144 -5.98 -3.55 16.66
N MET A 145 -5.38 -4.58 17.26
CA MET A 145 -6.09 -5.78 17.73
C MET A 145 -6.90 -5.53 19.03
N GLY A 146 -6.50 -4.53 19.81
CA GLY A 146 -7.10 -4.21 21.10
C GLY A 146 -8.56 -3.75 21.02
N PRO A 147 -9.29 -3.77 22.13
CA PRO A 147 -10.71 -3.38 22.18
C PRO A 147 -10.92 -1.87 21.97
N ASP A 148 -9.90 -1.06 22.24
CA ASP A 148 -9.98 0.40 22.14
C ASP A 148 -9.81 0.91 20.69
N PHE A 149 -9.35 0.04 19.78
CA PHE A 149 -9.26 0.37 18.37
C PHE A 149 -10.57 0.04 17.66
N HIS A 150 -11.34 1.09 17.38
CA HIS A 150 -12.60 0.98 16.65
C HIS A 150 -12.35 1.18 15.17
N MET A 151 -12.95 0.34 14.34
CA MET A 151 -12.87 0.39 12.88
C MET A 151 -14.25 0.68 12.29
N ASN A 152 -14.28 1.52 11.27
CA ASN A 152 -15.50 1.81 10.54
C ASN A 152 -15.68 0.80 9.41
N ASN A 153 -16.84 0.17 9.37
CA ASN A 153 -17.19 -0.69 8.24
C ASN A 153 -17.51 0.15 7.01
N ILE A 154 -16.94 -0.22 5.88
CA ILE A 154 -17.31 0.37 4.59
C ILE A 154 -18.71 -0.11 4.22
N PRO A 155 -19.69 0.81 4.01
CA PRO A 155 -21.06 0.42 3.74
C PRO A 155 -21.19 -0.50 2.52
N ASN A 156 -21.96 -1.58 2.63
CA ASN A 156 -22.23 -2.58 1.58
C ASN A 156 -21.00 -3.36 1.07
N LEU A 157 -19.82 -3.26 1.69
CA LEU A 157 -18.62 -4.00 1.24
C LEU A 157 -18.81 -5.50 1.40
N LEU A 158 -19.26 -5.95 2.57
CA LEU A 158 -19.52 -7.38 2.86
C LEU A 158 -20.54 -7.97 1.86
N GLU A 159 -21.65 -7.27 1.66
CA GLU A 159 -22.72 -7.70 0.74
C GLU A 159 -22.21 -7.73 -0.71
N THR A 160 -21.38 -6.77 -1.10
CA THR A 160 -20.81 -6.70 -2.44
C THR A 160 -19.86 -7.86 -2.71
N ILE A 161 -18.96 -8.17 -1.76
CA ILE A 161 -18.06 -9.33 -1.86
C ILE A 161 -18.87 -10.64 -1.90
N ALA A 162 -19.87 -10.77 -1.04
CA ALA A 162 -20.73 -11.94 -1.00
C ALA A 162 -21.51 -12.16 -2.32
N ALA A 163 -22.04 -11.08 -2.90
CA ALA A 163 -22.76 -11.14 -4.19
C ALA A 163 -21.82 -11.51 -5.34
N SER A 164 -20.62 -10.91 -5.41
CA SER A 164 -19.59 -11.26 -6.40
C SER A 164 -19.19 -12.75 -6.29
N ARG A 165 -19.00 -13.24 -5.06
CA ARG A 165 -18.69 -14.66 -4.80
C ARG A 165 -19.82 -15.58 -5.21
N ALA A 166 -21.09 -15.19 -4.99
CA ALA A 166 -22.26 -15.96 -5.43
C ALA A 166 -22.36 -16.06 -6.96
N ASN A 167 -21.83 -15.08 -7.70
CA ASN A 167 -21.66 -15.11 -9.15
C ASN A 167 -20.46 -15.95 -9.62
N GLY A 168 -19.78 -16.67 -8.73
CA GLY A 168 -18.67 -17.57 -9.05
C GLY A 168 -17.31 -16.90 -9.10
N VAL A 169 -17.19 -15.61 -8.76
CA VAL A 169 -15.92 -14.88 -8.73
C VAL A 169 -15.15 -15.23 -7.44
N LYS A 170 -13.93 -15.69 -7.58
CA LYS A 170 -13.04 -15.98 -6.44
C LYS A 170 -12.59 -14.70 -5.77
N GLN A 171 -12.50 -14.72 -4.44
CA GLN A 171 -12.11 -13.60 -3.60
C GLN A 171 -10.84 -13.97 -2.84
N VAL A 172 -9.78 -13.21 -3.01
CA VAL A 172 -8.49 -13.48 -2.36
C VAL A 172 -7.96 -12.22 -1.69
N LEU A 173 -7.46 -12.38 -0.46
CA LEU A 173 -6.71 -11.34 0.25
C LEU A 173 -5.21 -11.54 0.06
N VAL A 174 -4.46 -10.49 -0.25
CA VAL A 174 -2.99 -10.50 -0.32
C VAL A 174 -2.43 -9.28 0.41
N THR A 175 -1.87 -9.50 1.60
CA THR A 175 -1.34 -8.43 2.46
C THR A 175 0.10 -8.67 2.90
N ASN A 176 0.84 -7.59 3.16
CA ASN A 176 2.16 -7.65 3.82
C ASN A 176 2.05 -7.90 5.34
N SER A 177 0.89 -7.64 5.91
CA SER A 177 0.64 -7.78 7.33
C SER A 177 0.67 -9.24 7.81
N PRO A 178 1.10 -9.50 9.06
CA PRO A 178 1.11 -10.84 9.65
C PRO A 178 -0.29 -11.43 9.80
N GLN A 179 -0.39 -12.76 9.83
CA GLN A 179 -1.66 -13.47 9.92
C GLN A 179 -2.48 -13.13 11.19
N PRO A 180 -1.90 -13.15 12.42
CA PRO A 180 -2.72 -13.04 13.63
C PRO A 180 -3.48 -11.71 13.75
N ASP A 181 -2.82 -10.62 13.40
CA ASP A 181 -3.42 -9.29 13.46
C ASP A 181 -4.34 -9.03 12.27
N SER A 182 -3.97 -9.50 11.06
CA SER A 182 -4.83 -9.40 9.88
C SER A 182 -6.16 -10.14 10.05
N GLU A 183 -6.15 -11.34 10.62
CA GLU A 183 -7.38 -12.09 10.91
C GLU A 183 -8.24 -11.39 11.96
N LYS A 184 -7.61 -10.77 12.97
CA LYS A 184 -8.33 -10.00 13.97
C LYS A 184 -8.96 -8.72 13.39
N ILE A 185 -8.27 -8.05 12.49
CA ILE A 185 -8.80 -6.89 11.76
C ILE A 185 -9.98 -7.32 10.88
N LEU A 186 -9.82 -8.40 10.10
CA LEU A 186 -10.91 -8.95 9.28
C LEU A 186 -12.13 -9.35 10.11
N ASP A 187 -11.93 -9.89 11.31
CA ASP A 187 -13.02 -10.21 12.24
C ASP A 187 -13.77 -8.94 12.70
N LYS A 188 -13.02 -7.88 13.05
CA LYS A 188 -13.60 -6.59 13.47
C LYS A 188 -14.46 -5.94 12.38
N ILE A 189 -14.06 -6.05 11.11
CA ILE A 189 -14.81 -5.50 9.97
C ILE A 189 -15.79 -6.50 9.33
N GLY A 190 -15.94 -7.70 9.93
CA GLY A 190 -16.91 -8.72 9.49
C GLY A 190 -16.53 -9.48 8.23
N LEU A 191 -15.27 -9.40 7.76
CA LEU A 191 -14.78 -9.99 6.52
C LEU A 191 -13.96 -11.28 6.69
N LEU A 192 -13.80 -11.81 7.92
CA LEU A 192 -12.92 -12.95 8.19
C LEU A 192 -13.17 -14.16 7.30
N ASN A 193 -14.44 -14.43 6.96
CA ASN A 193 -14.87 -15.58 6.17
C ASN A 193 -15.24 -15.24 4.70
N SER A 194 -14.89 -14.04 4.24
CA SER A 194 -15.28 -13.53 2.91
C SER A 194 -14.38 -14.01 1.78
N PHE A 195 -13.20 -14.56 2.09
CA PHE A 195 -12.17 -14.90 1.11
C PHE A 195 -12.04 -16.42 0.90
N ASP A 196 -11.83 -16.82 -0.37
CA ASP A 196 -11.50 -18.22 -0.74
C ASP A 196 -10.06 -18.56 -0.33
N GLU A 197 -9.16 -17.55 -0.32
CA GLU A 197 -7.78 -17.66 0.17
C GLU A 197 -7.31 -16.34 0.78
N LYS A 198 -6.40 -16.43 1.76
CA LYS A 198 -5.72 -15.30 2.39
C LYS A 198 -4.22 -15.53 2.37
N VAL A 199 -3.48 -14.61 1.77
CA VAL A 199 -2.01 -14.61 1.70
C VAL A 199 -1.49 -13.50 2.59
N PHE A 200 -0.84 -13.89 3.68
CA PHE A 200 -0.22 -12.99 4.63
C PHE A 200 1.29 -12.89 4.40
N THR A 201 1.92 -11.84 4.85
CA THR A 201 3.38 -11.61 4.72
C THR A 201 3.84 -11.76 3.27
N ALA A 202 3.06 -11.22 2.34
CA ALA A 202 3.23 -11.42 0.89
C ALA A 202 4.50 -10.80 0.31
N ARG A 203 5.22 -9.96 1.09
CA ARG A 203 6.47 -9.27 0.70
C ARG A 203 6.31 -8.40 -0.55
N LYS A 204 5.15 -7.73 -0.67
CA LYS A 204 4.93 -6.76 -1.75
C LYS A 204 5.93 -5.59 -1.62
N PRO A 205 6.45 -5.03 -2.71
CA PRO A 205 6.14 -5.36 -4.12
C PRO A 205 6.90 -6.56 -4.68
N SER A 206 8.03 -6.96 -4.08
CA SER A 206 8.92 -8.00 -4.64
C SER A 206 8.24 -9.37 -4.79
N GLY A 207 7.31 -9.71 -3.89
CA GLY A 207 6.56 -10.96 -3.91
C GLY A 207 5.29 -10.95 -4.76
N THR A 208 4.80 -9.76 -5.17
CA THR A 208 3.47 -9.62 -5.78
C THR A 208 3.29 -10.48 -7.03
N LYS A 209 4.23 -10.41 -7.98
CA LYS A 209 4.13 -11.19 -9.23
C LYS A 209 4.05 -12.70 -8.97
N ALA A 210 4.95 -13.23 -8.14
CA ALA A 210 4.96 -14.65 -7.81
C ALA A 210 3.66 -15.12 -7.13
N VAL A 211 3.07 -14.28 -6.26
CA VAL A 211 1.76 -14.57 -5.65
C VAL A 211 0.67 -14.59 -6.71
N PHE A 212 0.63 -13.62 -7.62
CA PHE A 212 -0.37 -13.55 -8.69
C PHE A 212 -0.25 -14.73 -9.67
N GLU A 213 0.97 -15.12 -10.05
CA GLU A 213 1.24 -16.31 -10.88
C GLU A 213 0.67 -17.57 -10.21
N ARG A 214 1.01 -17.80 -8.94
CA ARG A 214 0.50 -18.94 -8.15
C ARG A 214 -1.02 -18.94 -8.07
N LEU A 215 -1.66 -17.79 -7.80
CA LEU A 215 -3.13 -17.69 -7.71
C LEU A 215 -3.81 -17.90 -9.07
N SER A 216 -3.22 -17.38 -10.16
CA SER A 216 -3.67 -17.62 -11.54
C SER A 216 -3.69 -19.11 -11.88
N GLU A 217 -2.61 -19.84 -11.56
CA GLU A 217 -2.50 -21.29 -11.76
C GLU A 217 -3.48 -22.05 -10.87
N GLN A 218 -3.52 -21.74 -9.58
CA GLN A 218 -4.33 -22.44 -8.58
C GLN A 218 -5.83 -22.36 -8.89
N PHE A 219 -6.32 -21.19 -9.30
CA PHE A 219 -7.73 -20.99 -9.64
C PHE A 219 -8.03 -21.22 -11.13
N ASN A 220 -7.00 -21.51 -11.94
CA ASN A 220 -7.08 -21.64 -13.40
C ASN A 220 -7.76 -20.42 -14.05
N VAL A 221 -7.32 -19.21 -13.66
CA VAL A 221 -7.82 -17.91 -14.13
C VAL A 221 -6.69 -17.15 -14.82
N PRO A 222 -6.79 -16.85 -16.13
CA PRO A 222 -5.79 -16.06 -16.84
C PRO A 222 -5.78 -14.60 -16.36
N TYR A 223 -4.66 -13.92 -16.49
CA TYR A 223 -4.42 -12.58 -15.90
C TYR A 223 -5.45 -11.53 -16.32
N GLU A 224 -5.91 -11.52 -17.58
CA GLU A 224 -6.91 -10.58 -18.08
C GLU A 224 -8.30 -10.74 -17.41
N ARG A 225 -8.49 -11.82 -16.65
CA ARG A 225 -9.70 -12.11 -15.86
C ARG A 225 -9.48 -11.94 -14.36
N ILE A 226 -8.34 -11.37 -13.96
CA ILE A 226 -8.00 -11.02 -12.59
C ILE A 226 -8.20 -9.50 -12.41
N LEU A 227 -8.86 -9.11 -11.31
CA LEU A 227 -8.98 -7.73 -10.86
C LEU A 227 -8.17 -7.55 -9.58
N SER A 228 -7.16 -6.67 -9.60
CA SER A 228 -6.44 -6.25 -8.41
C SER A 228 -7.05 -4.97 -7.84
N VAL A 229 -7.36 -4.95 -6.55
CA VAL A 229 -7.95 -3.81 -5.84
C VAL A 229 -7.02 -3.46 -4.68
N GLY A 230 -6.51 -2.22 -4.66
CA GLY A 230 -5.60 -1.76 -3.60
C GLY A 230 -5.34 -0.27 -3.66
N ASP A 231 -4.69 0.24 -2.62
CA ASP A 231 -4.35 1.66 -2.44
C ASP A 231 -2.87 1.99 -2.68
N ASN A 232 -2.03 0.97 -2.91
CA ASN A 232 -0.61 1.17 -3.13
C ASN A 232 -0.20 0.83 -4.57
N TRP A 233 0.18 1.89 -5.33
CA TRP A 233 0.54 1.76 -6.75
C TRP A 233 1.65 0.73 -7.02
N VAL A 234 2.69 0.74 -6.19
CA VAL A 234 3.88 -0.11 -6.38
C VAL A 234 3.65 -1.54 -5.91
N ASN A 235 2.84 -1.71 -4.87
CA ASN A 235 2.58 -3.02 -4.26
C ASN A 235 1.59 -3.89 -5.03
N GLU A 236 0.44 -3.31 -5.46
CA GLU A 236 -0.68 -4.06 -6.01
C GLU A 236 -1.01 -3.71 -7.46
N ILE A 237 -0.87 -2.42 -7.84
CA ILE A 237 -1.42 -1.93 -9.11
C ILE A 237 -0.43 -2.14 -10.25
N LEU A 238 0.77 -1.58 -10.16
CA LEU A 238 1.76 -1.69 -11.22
C LEU A 238 2.17 -3.15 -11.52
N PRO A 239 2.48 -4.01 -10.52
CA PRO A 239 2.80 -5.41 -10.80
C PRO A 239 1.65 -6.19 -11.45
N ALA A 240 0.39 -5.91 -11.06
CA ALA A 240 -0.79 -6.53 -11.66
C ALA A 240 -0.96 -6.11 -13.13
N LEU A 241 -0.77 -4.81 -13.43
CA LEU A 241 -0.80 -4.29 -14.81
C LEU A 241 0.27 -4.91 -15.70
N GLU A 242 1.48 -5.08 -15.17
CA GLU A 242 2.59 -5.70 -15.90
C GLU A 242 2.34 -7.19 -16.24
N LEU A 243 1.48 -7.87 -15.48
CA LEU A 243 1.00 -9.23 -15.77
C LEU A 243 -0.21 -9.24 -16.72
N GLY A 244 -0.81 -8.10 -17.01
CA GLY A 244 -2.00 -7.99 -17.86
C GLY A 244 -3.33 -8.05 -17.11
N CYS A 245 -3.31 -7.91 -15.78
CA CYS A 245 -4.53 -7.85 -14.98
C CYS A 245 -5.29 -6.52 -15.17
N GLN A 246 -6.58 -6.52 -14.81
CA GLN A 246 -7.37 -5.31 -14.59
C GLN A 246 -7.10 -4.79 -13.18
N THR A 247 -7.23 -3.48 -12.96
CA THR A 247 -6.96 -2.91 -11.64
C THR A 247 -7.98 -1.85 -11.23
N VAL A 248 -8.28 -1.78 -9.94
CA VAL A 248 -8.95 -0.64 -9.30
C VAL A 248 -7.99 -0.06 -8.28
N TYR A 249 -7.55 1.15 -8.55
CA TYR A 249 -6.63 1.89 -7.69
C TYR A 249 -7.40 2.86 -6.79
N ILE A 250 -7.34 2.63 -5.49
CA ILE A 250 -7.84 3.56 -4.47
C ILE A 250 -6.77 4.62 -4.27
N ASP A 251 -7.01 5.82 -4.81
CA ASP A 251 -6.02 6.90 -4.89
C ASP A 251 -6.59 8.20 -4.30
N PRO A 252 -6.66 8.32 -2.97
CA PRO A 252 -7.12 9.54 -2.31
C PRO A 252 -6.20 10.74 -2.57
N HIS A 253 -4.90 10.50 -2.81
CA HIS A 253 -3.85 11.53 -3.00
C HIS A 253 -3.66 11.97 -4.45
N ASN A 254 -4.32 11.30 -5.40
CA ASN A 254 -4.28 11.63 -6.83
C ASN A 254 -2.87 11.53 -7.47
N ILE A 255 -2.10 10.53 -7.07
CA ILE A 255 -0.71 10.31 -7.50
C ILE A 255 -0.55 9.27 -8.63
N GLY A 256 -1.57 8.42 -8.86
CA GLY A 256 -1.51 7.35 -9.85
C GLY A 256 -1.63 7.83 -11.29
N GLU A 257 -1.09 7.05 -12.21
CA GLU A 257 -1.26 7.26 -13.65
C GLU A 257 -2.67 6.85 -14.11
N THR A 258 -3.18 7.52 -15.16
CA THR A 258 -4.43 7.10 -15.81
C THR A 258 -4.10 6.14 -16.94
N LEU A 259 -4.49 4.87 -16.79
CA LEU A 259 -4.29 3.82 -17.77
C LEU A 259 -5.64 3.17 -18.15
N GLU A 260 -5.74 2.63 -19.36
CA GLU A 260 -6.98 2.07 -19.90
C GLU A 260 -7.51 0.86 -19.09
N SER A 261 -6.61 0.06 -18.50
CA SER A 261 -6.93 -1.09 -17.65
C SER A 261 -7.07 -0.76 -16.17
N THR A 262 -6.96 0.52 -15.79
CA THR A 262 -7.04 0.98 -14.39
C THR A 262 -8.23 1.90 -14.19
N ALA A 263 -9.12 1.55 -13.25
CA ALA A 263 -10.06 2.49 -12.68
C ALA A 263 -9.43 3.16 -11.46
N ARG A 264 -9.51 4.49 -11.38
CA ARG A 264 -9.06 5.26 -10.21
C ARG A 264 -10.27 5.74 -9.43
N VAL A 265 -10.27 5.47 -8.14
CA VAL A 265 -11.33 5.87 -7.20
C VAL A 265 -10.70 6.54 -5.98
N LYS A 266 -11.48 7.30 -5.22
CA LYS A 266 -10.99 8.00 -4.02
C LYS A 266 -11.08 7.18 -2.74
N SER A 267 -11.89 6.12 -2.77
CA SER A 267 -12.16 5.27 -1.60
C SER A 267 -12.64 3.90 -2.05
N MET A 268 -12.65 2.93 -1.15
CA MET A 268 -13.23 1.61 -1.40
C MET A 268 -14.73 1.69 -1.73
N GLN A 269 -15.45 2.66 -1.18
CA GLN A 269 -16.85 2.90 -1.56
C GLN A 269 -16.99 3.15 -3.07
N GLY A 270 -16.06 3.87 -3.70
CA GLY A 270 -16.00 4.06 -5.14
C GLY A 270 -15.61 2.81 -5.93
N ALA A 271 -14.94 1.84 -5.30
CA ALA A 271 -14.55 0.58 -5.92
C ALA A 271 -15.68 -0.45 -5.99
N LEU A 272 -16.74 -0.30 -5.18
CA LEU A 272 -17.80 -1.32 -5.04
C LEU A 272 -18.52 -1.61 -6.37
N ASP A 273 -18.72 -0.63 -7.24
CA ASP A 273 -19.41 -0.84 -8.52
C ASP A 273 -18.58 -1.72 -9.48
N PHE A 274 -17.25 -1.63 -9.40
CA PHE A 274 -16.36 -2.50 -10.16
C PHE A 274 -16.39 -3.94 -9.63
N ILE A 275 -16.46 -4.13 -8.31
CA ILE A 275 -16.58 -5.44 -7.68
C ILE A 275 -17.94 -6.07 -7.98
N LYS A 276 -19.03 -5.28 -7.94
CA LYS A 276 -20.38 -5.74 -8.31
C LYS A 276 -20.47 -6.15 -9.77
N GLY A 277 -19.81 -5.44 -10.67
CA GLY A 277 -19.78 -5.73 -12.10
C GLY A 277 -18.99 -6.98 -12.47
N ALA A 278 -18.16 -7.49 -11.55
CA ALA A 278 -17.35 -8.67 -11.78
C ALA A 278 -18.23 -9.93 -11.91
N GLY A 279 -18.01 -10.70 -13.01
CA GLY A 279 -18.71 -11.95 -13.27
C GLY A 279 -20.19 -11.82 -13.65
N GLN A 280 -20.73 -10.63 -13.81
CA GLN A 280 -22.11 -10.45 -14.28
C GLN A 280 -22.14 -10.63 -15.81
N GLN A 281 -22.80 -11.70 -16.26
CA GLN A 281 -23.09 -11.97 -17.67
C GLN A 281 -24.34 -11.24 -18.14
#